data_a041594bd900be6f49e1a553a1f14172
#
_entry.id   a041594bd900be6f49e1a553a1f14172
#
_cell.length_a   1.000
_cell.length_b   1.000
_cell.length_c   1.000
_cell.angle_alpha   90.00
_cell.angle_beta   90.00
_cell.angle_gamma   90.00
#
_symmetry.space_group_name_H-M   'P 1'
#
loop_
_entity.id
_entity.type
_entity.pdbx_description
1 polymer ?
#
loop_
_entity_poly.entity_id
_entity_poly.type
_entity_poly.pdbx_seq_one_letter_code
_entity_poly.pdbx_strand_id
1 'polypeptide(L)'
;MNKIIKISYVALALVCMTIQTASAQIKPSAKKKTDEPTTTSPSSPSKKSTKTDDYFDEKGGFKHRLWYGAGGALNFNSSGDYSLFTIGLSPMIGYKIIGGLSAGPRLGFTYTNYKGYNTARKISSVGLINYSVGAFVRYKAFQQFFAHAEYDYESIQYPGGSTYGIITLDPSGKAIKERSGRNNKYLGIGYSTGLYEVMALYNFSVTDKTIESPINFRAGLTYNF
;
A
#
# COMPACT_ATOMS: atom_id res chain seq x y z
N MET A 1 -29.08 -6.20 9.01
CA MET A 1 -27.75 -5.85 9.53
C MET A 1 -26.77 -7.02 9.68
N ASN A 2 -27.19 -8.29 9.74
CA ASN A 2 -26.30 -9.43 10.05
C ASN A 2 -25.64 -10.15 8.86
N LYS A 3 -26.01 -9.87 7.61
CA LYS A 3 -25.42 -10.56 6.43
C LYS A 3 -24.12 -9.90 5.94
N ILE A 4 -24.00 -8.58 6.06
CA ILE A 4 -22.80 -7.83 5.60
C ILE A 4 -21.60 -8.13 6.50
N ILE A 5 -21.82 -8.26 7.81
CA ILE A 5 -20.76 -8.57 8.78
C ILE A 5 -20.17 -9.97 8.52
N LYS A 6 -21.00 -10.97 8.14
CA LYS A 6 -20.53 -12.33 7.86
C LYS A 6 -19.66 -12.41 6.60
N ILE A 7 -19.91 -11.59 5.59
CA ILE A 7 -19.11 -11.56 4.35
C ILE A 7 -17.71 -10.97 4.62
N SER A 8 -17.61 -9.95 5.48
CA SER A 8 -16.32 -9.38 5.89
C SER A 8 -15.42 -10.38 6.62
N TYR A 9 -15.98 -11.23 7.49
CA TYR A 9 -15.19 -12.24 8.20
C TYR A 9 -14.73 -13.38 7.29
N VAL A 10 -15.51 -13.74 6.28
CA VAL A 10 -15.12 -14.77 5.29
C VAL A 10 -13.99 -14.28 4.40
N ALA A 11 -14.03 -13.01 3.97
CA ALA A 11 -12.95 -12.42 3.18
C ALA A 11 -11.64 -12.30 3.99
N LEU A 12 -11.72 -11.93 5.27
CA LEU A 12 -10.56 -11.85 6.16
C LEU A 12 -9.97 -13.24 6.44
N ALA A 13 -10.80 -14.27 6.62
CA ALA A 13 -10.36 -15.65 6.83
C ALA A 13 -9.69 -16.25 5.58
N LEU A 14 -10.16 -15.91 4.38
CA LEU A 14 -9.55 -16.35 3.11
C LEU A 14 -8.16 -15.75 2.91
N VAL A 15 -7.94 -14.49 3.28
CA VAL A 15 -6.62 -13.84 3.24
C VAL A 15 -5.66 -14.49 4.24
N CYS A 16 -6.13 -14.89 5.43
CA CYS A 16 -5.29 -15.56 6.42
C CYS A 16 -4.92 -17.01 6.00
N MET A 17 -5.76 -17.72 5.27
CA MET A 17 -5.45 -19.10 4.83
C MET A 17 -4.40 -19.17 3.72
N THR A 18 -4.25 -18.16 2.89
CA THR A 18 -3.23 -18.15 1.82
C THR A 18 -1.80 -17.92 2.33
N ILE A 19 -1.64 -17.45 3.57
CA ILE A 19 -0.32 -17.16 4.16
C ILE A 19 0.38 -18.41 4.72
N GLN A 20 -0.37 -19.49 4.99
CA GLN A 20 0.20 -20.69 5.65
C GLN A 20 0.86 -21.70 4.72
N THR A 21 0.73 -21.60 3.40
CA THR A 21 1.26 -22.60 2.47
C THR A 21 2.66 -22.32 1.90
N ALA A 22 3.30 -21.21 2.26
CA ALA A 22 4.62 -20.82 1.72
C ALA A 22 5.82 -21.21 2.58
N SER A 23 5.64 -21.94 3.69
CA SER A 23 6.73 -22.24 4.64
C SER A 23 7.34 -23.64 4.55
N ALA A 24 7.05 -24.44 3.52
CA ALA A 24 7.62 -25.77 3.37
C ALA A 24 8.49 -25.87 2.12
N GLN A 25 9.78 -25.95 2.33
CA GLN A 25 10.86 -26.59 1.57
C GLN A 25 12.07 -25.71 1.25
N ILE A 26 12.95 -25.58 2.24
CA ILE A 26 14.38 -25.44 1.97
C ILE A 26 15.08 -26.56 2.76
N LYS A 27 15.47 -27.63 2.08
CA LYS A 27 16.37 -28.65 2.62
C LYS A 27 17.79 -28.07 2.71
N PRO A 28 18.49 -28.19 3.84
CA PRO A 28 19.91 -27.84 3.87
C PRO A 28 20.73 -28.92 3.17
N SER A 29 21.49 -28.51 2.15
CA SER A 29 22.49 -29.36 1.47
C SER A 29 23.65 -29.63 2.41
N ALA A 30 23.91 -30.89 2.71
CA ALA A 30 25.03 -31.34 3.51
C ALA A 30 26.36 -31.11 2.76
N LYS A 31 27.24 -30.29 3.31
CA LYS A 31 28.65 -30.18 2.86
C LYS A 31 29.49 -31.28 3.47
N LYS A 32 30.08 -32.05 2.57
CA LYS A 32 31.09 -33.11 2.78
C LYS A 32 32.33 -32.52 3.46
N LYS A 33 32.79 -33.13 4.56
CA LYS A 33 34.10 -32.89 5.18
C LYS A 33 35.21 -33.39 4.29
N THR A 34 36.23 -32.60 4.09
CA THR A 34 37.56 -33.04 3.72
C THR A 34 38.53 -32.42 4.72
N ASP A 35 39.21 -33.30 5.45
CA ASP A 35 40.27 -32.99 6.40
C ASP A 35 41.55 -32.63 5.66
N GLU A 36 42.26 -31.57 6.05
CA GLU A 36 43.73 -31.52 6.17
C GLU A 36 44.21 -30.25 6.91
N PRO A 37 45.40 -30.22 7.48
CA PRO A 37 45.64 -29.57 8.76
C PRO A 37 46.51 -28.31 8.72
N THR A 38 46.35 -27.50 9.78
CA THR A 38 47.33 -26.68 10.49
C THR A 38 48.00 -25.50 9.76
N THR A 39 47.63 -24.27 10.15
CA THR A 39 48.58 -23.29 10.70
C THR A 39 47.83 -22.21 11.51
N THR A 40 48.27 -22.05 12.76
CA THR A 40 47.82 -21.13 13.76
C THR A 40 48.17 -19.67 13.43
N SER A 41 47.17 -18.79 13.37
CA SER A 41 47.34 -17.35 13.63
C SER A 41 46.12 -16.84 14.38
N PRO A 42 46.22 -15.99 15.40
CA PRO A 42 45.12 -15.57 16.24
C PRO A 42 44.21 -14.62 15.48
N SER A 43 43.06 -15.13 15.05
CA SER A 43 42.01 -14.33 14.45
C SER A 43 41.22 -13.65 15.54
N SER A 44 41.12 -12.32 15.48
CA SER A 44 40.17 -11.47 16.18
C SER A 44 38.76 -12.03 16.11
N PRO A 45 37.94 -11.89 17.17
CA PRO A 45 36.58 -12.42 17.17
C PRO A 45 35.76 -11.75 16.08
N SER A 46 35.44 -12.49 15.03
CA SER A 46 34.46 -12.10 14.02
C SER A 46 33.10 -11.87 14.72
N LYS A 47 32.70 -10.64 14.86
CA LYS A 47 31.32 -10.29 15.24
C LYS A 47 30.38 -10.96 14.25
N LYS A 48 29.55 -11.89 14.71
CA LYS A 48 28.42 -12.40 13.94
C LYS A 48 27.56 -11.20 13.55
N SER A 49 27.62 -10.79 12.30
CA SER A 49 26.71 -9.81 11.72
C SER A 49 25.29 -10.37 11.88
N THR A 50 24.50 -9.72 12.68
CA THR A 50 23.06 -9.98 12.73
C THR A 50 22.45 -9.46 11.43
N LYS A 51 21.42 -10.09 10.89
CA LYS A 51 20.72 -9.65 9.66
C LYS A 51 20.25 -8.19 9.72
N THR A 52 20.22 -7.60 10.90
CA THR A 52 19.93 -6.17 11.15
C THR A 52 21.10 -5.29 10.72
N ASP A 53 22.35 -5.76 10.86
CA ASP A 53 23.56 -4.99 10.52
C ASP A 53 23.70 -4.84 9.00
N ASP A 54 23.27 -5.83 8.20
CA ASP A 54 23.28 -5.75 6.73
C ASP A 54 22.28 -4.68 6.20
N TYR A 55 21.19 -4.43 6.93
CA TYR A 55 20.24 -3.37 6.58
C TYR A 55 20.85 -1.97 6.76
N PHE A 56 21.78 -1.83 7.70
CA PHE A 56 22.40 -0.56 8.08
C PHE A 56 23.83 -0.41 7.58
N ASP A 57 24.27 -1.22 6.61
CA ASP A 57 25.61 -1.08 6.05
C ASP A 57 25.75 0.25 5.30
N GLU A 58 26.22 1.26 6.04
CA GLU A 58 26.47 2.61 5.54
C GLU A 58 27.64 2.68 4.53
N LYS A 59 28.40 1.58 4.37
CA LYS A 59 29.52 1.48 3.43
C LYS A 59 29.06 1.28 2.00
N GLY A 60 27.80 0.87 1.78
CA GLY A 60 27.17 0.81 0.47
C GLY A 60 26.93 2.21 -0.09
N GLY A 61 27.33 2.47 -1.34
CA GLY A 61 27.07 3.75 -2.03
C GLY A 61 25.57 4.08 -2.14
N PHE A 62 25.25 5.26 -2.68
CA PHE A 62 23.87 5.79 -2.83
C PHE A 62 22.84 4.76 -3.29
N LYS A 63 23.20 3.86 -4.21
CA LYS A 63 22.28 2.83 -4.74
C LYS A 63 21.84 1.80 -3.69
N HIS A 64 22.67 1.48 -2.70
CA HIS A 64 22.31 0.54 -1.63
C HIS A 64 21.32 1.14 -0.62
N ARG A 65 21.24 2.45 -0.56
CA ARG A 65 20.30 3.18 0.31
C ARG A 65 18.94 3.38 -0.34
N LEU A 66 18.81 3.11 -1.64
CA LEU A 66 17.52 3.21 -2.33
C LEU A 66 16.74 1.90 -2.20
N TRP A 67 15.47 2.04 -1.95
CA TRP A 67 14.50 0.97 -2.04
C TRP A 67 13.28 1.42 -2.86
N TYR A 68 12.58 0.46 -3.43
CA TYR A 68 11.45 0.69 -4.31
C TYR A 68 10.24 -0.06 -3.79
N GLY A 69 9.07 0.54 -3.92
CA GLY A 69 7.81 -0.10 -3.55
C GLY A 69 6.72 0.23 -4.53
N ALA A 70 5.75 -0.65 -4.63
CA ALA A 70 4.53 -0.42 -5.38
C ALA A 70 3.35 -0.99 -4.60
N GLY A 71 2.48 -0.11 -4.12
CA GLY A 71 1.21 -0.49 -3.50
C GLY A 71 0.11 -0.65 -4.53
N GLY A 72 -0.81 -1.59 -4.29
CA GLY A 72 -2.04 -1.75 -5.04
C GLY A 72 -3.25 -1.39 -4.17
N ALA A 73 -4.30 -0.89 -4.79
CA ALA A 73 -5.61 -0.71 -4.18
C ALA A 73 -6.66 -1.40 -5.05
N LEU A 74 -7.50 -2.20 -4.42
CA LEU A 74 -8.67 -2.80 -5.03
C LEU A 74 -9.83 -2.62 -4.08
N ASN A 75 -10.89 -1.97 -4.53
CA ASN A 75 -12.07 -1.76 -3.73
C ASN A 75 -13.33 -1.98 -4.58
N PHE A 76 -14.30 -2.65 -3.99
CA PHE A 76 -15.63 -2.80 -4.54
C PHE A 76 -16.65 -2.45 -3.45
N ASN A 77 -17.50 -1.49 -3.77
CA ASN A 77 -18.60 -1.10 -2.91
C ASN A 77 -19.89 -1.07 -3.73
N SER A 78 -20.95 -1.67 -3.22
CA SER A 78 -22.25 -1.68 -3.87
C SER A 78 -23.35 -1.43 -2.85
N SER A 79 -24.22 -0.51 -3.16
CA SER A 79 -25.49 -0.24 -2.48
C SER A 79 -26.61 -0.37 -3.52
N GLY A 80 -27.87 -0.49 -3.12
CA GLY A 80 -28.98 -0.71 -4.05
C GLY A 80 -29.05 0.25 -5.23
N ASP A 81 -28.57 1.48 -5.05
CA ASP A 81 -28.68 2.57 -6.03
C ASP A 81 -27.38 2.83 -6.80
N TYR A 82 -26.25 2.34 -6.32
CA TYR A 82 -24.96 2.56 -6.99
C TYR A 82 -23.96 1.43 -6.75
N SER A 83 -22.99 1.32 -7.63
CA SER A 83 -21.81 0.48 -7.42
C SER A 83 -20.52 1.21 -7.81
N LEU A 84 -19.48 0.97 -7.05
CA LEU A 84 -18.14 1.52 -7.20
C LEU A 84 -17.16 0.36 -7.34
N PHE A 85 -16.39 0.38 -8.41
CA PHE A 85 -15.22 -0.48 -8.58
C PHE A 85 -14.00 0.39 -8.72
N THR A 86 -13.02 0.20 -7.85
CA THR A 86 -11.79 1.00 -7.83
C THR A 86 -10.58 0.10 -7.92
N ILE A 87 -9.67 0.45 -8.83
CA ILE A 87 -8.34 -0.15 -8.93
C ILE A 87 -7.29 0.96 -8.91
N GLY A 88 -6.20 0.75 -8.19
CA GLY A 88 -5.16 1.74 -8.04
C GLY A 88 -3.76 1.14 -7.95
N LEU A 89 -2.78 1.96 -8.31
CA LEU A 89 -1.36 1.67 -8.21
C LEU A 89 -0.66 2.84 -7.53
N SER A 90 0.27 2.54 -6.63
CA SER A 90 0.99 3.55 -5.85
C SER A 90 2.49 3.24 -5.82
N PRO A 91 3.25 3.60 -6.86
CA PRO A 91 4.70 3.48 -6.84
C PRO A 91 5.32 4.46 -5.83
N MET A 92 6.38 4.03 -5.16
CA MET A 92 7.15 4.80 -4.20
C MET A 92 8.63 4.47 -4.29
N ILE A 93 9.45 5.45 -3.96
CA ILE A 93 10.91 5.31 -3.88
C ILE A 93 11.33 5.85 -2.53
N GLY A 94 12.03 5.03 -1.74
CA GLY A 94 12.52 5.43 -0.43
C GLY A 94 14.05 5.47 -0.40
N TYR A 95 14.57 6.43 0.34
CA TYR A 95 15.99 6.55 0.66
C TYR A 95 16.20 6.25 2.15
N LYS A 96 17.08 5.30 2.46
CA LYS A 96 17.48 4.95 3.83
C LYS A 96 18.40 6.05 4.36
N ILE A 97 17.91 6.83 5.33
CA ILE A 97 18.61 7.99 5.87
C ILE A 97 19.61 7.55 6.93
N ILE A 98 19.11 6.98 8.02
CA ILE A 98 19.91 6.49 9.14
C ILE A 98 19.12 5.42 9.90
N GLY A 99 19.80 4.37 10.31
CA GLY A 99 19.15 3.27 11.03
C GLY A 99 17.93 2.77 10.24
N GLY A 100 16.82 2.50 10.92
CA GLY A 100 15.56 2.07 10.31
C GLY A 100 14.76 3.18 9.61
N LEU A 101 15.25 4.42 9.57
CA LEU A 101 14.54 5.58 9.03
C LEU A 101 14.75 5.71 7.53
N SER A 102 13.68 5.80 6.79
CA SER A 102 13.69 6.12 5.35
C SER A 102 12.61 7.14 5.00
N ALA A 103 12.84 7.89 3.95
CA ALA A 103 11.88 8.84 3.42
C ALA A 103 11.94 8.87 1.90
N GLY A 104 10.87 9.34 1.27
CA GLY A 104 10.87 9.45 -0.19
C GLY A 104 9.55 9.92 -0.78
N PRO A 105 9.52 10.10 -2.10
CA PRO A 105 8.31 10.43 -2.84
C PRO A 105 7.42 9.21 -3.06
N ARG A 106 6.12 9.48 -3.19
CA ARG A 106 5.08 8.53 -3.58
C ARG A 106 4.19 9.16 -4.64
N LEU A 107 3.82 8.36 -5.61
CA LEU A 107 2.79 8.70 -6.59
C LEU A 107 1.61 7.75 -6.40
N GLY A 108 0.41 8.20 -6.73
CA GLY A 108 -0.79 7.38 -6.71
C GLY A 108 -1.61 7.60 -7.97
N PHE A 109 -2.11 6.51 -8.54
CA PHE A 109 -3.03 6.52 -9.68
C PHE A 109 -4.19 5.60 -9.35
N THR A 110 -5.40 6.09 -9.49
CA THR A 110 -6.60 5.32 -9.18
C THR A 110 -7.63 5.52 -10.28
N TYR A 111 -8.16 4.43 -10.79
CA TYR A 111 -9.30 4.41 -11.67
C TYR A 111 -10.51 3.88 -10.90
N THR A 112 -11.59 4.66 -10.90
CA THR A 112 -12.86 4.28 -10.28
C THR A 112 -13.94 4.24 -11.35
N ASN A 113 -14.60 3.11 -11.52
CA ASN A 113 -15.82 3.01 -12.29
C ASN A 113 -17.01 3.19 -11.34
N TYR A 114 -17.71 4.29 -11.51
CA TYR A 114 -18.94 4.59 -10.78
C TYR A 114 -20.14 4.25 -11.66
N LYS A 115 -21.05 3.42 -11.16
CA LYS A 115 -22.29 3.07 -11.83
C LYS A 115 -23.46 3.46 -10.93
N GLY A 116 -24.41 4.21 -11.45
CA GLY A 116 -25.56 4.71 -10.70
C GLY A 116 -26.64 5.23 -11.64
N TYR A 117 -27.70 5.79 -11.07
CA TYR A 117 -28.75 6.43 -11.85
C TYR A 117 -28.26 7.79 -12.41
N ASN A 118 -28.68 8.10 -13.62
CA ASN A 118 -28.51 9.42 -14.19
C ASN A 118 -29.76 10.31 -13.98
N THR A 119 -29.68 11.56 -14.40
CA THR A 119 -30.78 12.53 -14.33
C THR A 119 -32.06 12.07 -15.05
N ALA A 120 -31.96 11.16 -16.01
CA ALA A 120 -33.09 10.55 -16.72
C ALA A 120 -33.59 9.24 -16.04
N ARG A 121 -33.16 8.93 -14.80
CA ARG A 121 -33.46 7.70 -14.05
C ARG A 121 -33.02 6.41 -14.76
N LYS A 122 -32.07 6.50 -15.68
CA LYS A 122 -31.47 5.34 -16.32
C LYS A 122 -30.13 5.00 -15.66
N ILE A 123 -29.78 3.71 -15.60
CA ILE A 123 -28.48 3.28 -15.11
C ILE A 123 -27.40 3.71 -16.10
N SER A 124 -26.42 4.41 -15.61
CA SER A 124 -25.26 4.89 -16.37
C SER A 124 -23.97 4.59 -15.61
N SER A 125 -22.86 4.58 -16.30
CA SER A 125 -21.54 4.42 -15.68
C SER A 125 -20.61 5.55 -16.10
N VAL A 126 -19.73 5.93 -15.20
CA VAL A 126 -18.70 6.94 -15.44
C VAL A 126 -17.35 6.47 -14.89
N GLY A 127 -16.33 6.52 -15.72
CA GLY A 127 -14.95 6.27 -15.32
C GLY A 127 -14.31 7.55 -14.80
N LEU A 128 -13.75 7.49 -13.61
CA LEU A 128 -13.11 8.59 -12.89
C LEU A 128 -11.63 8.26 -12.69
N ILE A 129 -10.76 9.23 -12.95
CA ILE A 129 -9.32 9.07 -12.80
C ILE A 129 -8.84 10.02 -11.71
N ASN A 130 -8.21 9.45 -10.68
CA ASN A 130 -7.62 10.19 -9.59
C ASN A 130 -6.11 9.97 -9.60
N TYR A 131 -5.37 10.99 -9.17
CA TYR A 131 -3.93 10.90 -8.99
C TYR A 131 -3.52 11.63 -7.73
N SER A 132 -2.48 11.13 -7.11
CA SER A 132 -1.86 11.78 -5.95
C SER A 132 -0.36 11.86 -6.09
N VAL A 133 0.22 12.86 -5.44
CA VAL A 133 1.65 13.06 -5.29
C VAL A 133 1.93 13.45 -3.86
N GLY A 134 2.91 12.80 -3.26
CA GLY A 134 3.22 13.04 -1.85
C GLY A 134 4.61 12.58 -1.46
N ALA A 135 4.87 12.72 -0.18
CA ALA A 135 6.08 12.25 0.45
C ALA A 135 5.72 11.41 1.68
N PHE A 136 6.55 10.45 1.98
CA PHE A 136 6.41 9.62 3.15
C PHE A 136 7.69 9.56 3.97
N VAL A 137 7.51 9.22 5.25
CA VAL A 137 8.56 8.83 6.17
C VAL A 137 8.19 7.47 6.73
N ARG A 138 9.15 6.57 6.80
CA ARG A 138 8.97 5.21 7.28
C ARG A 138 10.08 4.86 8.25
N TYR A 139 9.71 4.32 9.41
CA TYR A 139 10.64 3.86 10.42
C TYR A 139 10.48 2.37 10.69
N LYS A 140 11.50 1.59 10.38
CA LYS A 140 11.56 0.14 10.62
C LYS A 140 11.94 -0.10 12.08
N ALA A 141 10.94 -0.33 12.92
CA ALA A 141 11.14 -0.50 14.38
C ALA A 141 11.71 -1.89 14.73
N PHE A 142 11.27 -2.92 13.99
CA PHE A 142 11.72 -4.30 14.12
C PHE A 142 11.96 -4.87 12.72
N GLN A 143 12.51 -6.08 12.62
CA GLN A 143 12.88 -6.69 11.33
C GLN A 143 11.77 -6.65 10.28
N GLN A 144 10.52 -6.75 10.68
CA GLN A 144 9.37 -6.87 9.78
C GLN A 144 8.32 -5.76 9.97
N PHE A 145 8.33 -5.06 11.11
CA PHE A 145 7.34 -4.03 11.42
C PHE A 145 7.90 -2.64 11.21
N PHE A 146 7.07 -1.79 10.63
CA PHE A 146 7.42 -0.38 10.41
C PHE A 146 6.26 0.55 10.75
N ALA A 147 6.60 1.75 11.21
CA ALA A 147 5.70 2.89 11.28
C ALA A 147 5.79 3.67 9.96
N HIS A 148 4.68 4.23 9.50
CA HIS A 148 4.58 4.97 8.26
C HIS A 148 3.79 6.25 8.47
N ALA A 149 4.36 7.38 8.07
CA ALA A 149 3.69 8.66 7.98
C ALA A 149 3.76 9.17 6.55
N GLU A 150 2.66 9.73 6.04
CA GLU A 150 2.56 10.18 4.66
C GLU A 150 1.75 11.47 4.59
N TYR A 151 2.19 12.36 3.72
CA TYR A 151 1.46 13.55 3.33
C TYR A 151 1.36 13.57 1.81
N ASP A 152 0.14 13.60 1.27
CA ASP A 152 -0.06 13.70 -0.16
C ASP A 152 -1.11 14.76 -0.53
N TYR A 153 -0.94 15.29 -1.73
CA TYR A 153 -1.96 16.03 -2.45
C TYR A 153 -2.65 15.08 -3.43
N GLU A 154 -3.94 14.93 -3.31
CA GLU A 154 -4.76 14.09 -4.16
C GLU A 154 -5.73 14.94 -4.99
N SER A 155 -5.76 14.69 -6.29
CA SER A 155 -6.70 15.26 -7.23
C SER A 155 -7.77 14.22 -7.56
N ILE A 156 -8.96 14.41 -7.03
CA ILE A 156 -10.09 13.48 -7.13
C ILE A 156 -11.05 13.97 -8.18
N GLN A 157 -11.48 13.06 -9.04
CA GLN A 157 -12.55 13.27 -9.98
C GLN A 157 -13.83 12.60 -9.45
N TYR A 158 -14.95 13.29 -9.58
CA TYR A 158 -16.26 12.79 -9.17
C TYR A 158 -17.33 13.16 -10.20
N PRO A 159 -18.48 12.43 -10.24
CA PRO A 159 -19.58 12.80 -11.11
C PRO A 159 -20.08 14.20 -10.76
N GLY A 160 -20.09 15.10 -11.73
CA GLY A 160 -20.56 16.48 -11.56
C GLY A 160 -22.09 16.55 -11.48
N GLY A 161 -22.56 17.65 -10.86
CA GLY A 161 -24.00 17.89 -10.68
C GLY A 161 -24.48 17.54 -9.26
N SER A 162 -25.14 18.43 -8.65
CA SER A 162 -25.35 18.66 -7.22
C SER A 162 -26.04 17.59 -6.37
N THR A 163 -26.29 16.38 -6.85
CA THR A 163 -26.99 15.37 -6.03
C THR A 163 -26.12 14.13 -5.89
N TYR A 164 -25.80 13.77 -4.66
CA TYR A 164 -25.08 12.55 -4.32
C TYR A 164 -25.73 11.31 -4.97
N GLY A 165 -24.93 10.58 -5.72
CA GLY A 165 -25.37 9.32 -6.33
C GLY A 165 -25.99 9.45 -7.73
N ILE A 166 -26.28 10.65 -8.24
CA ILE A 166 -26.87 10.85 -9.56
C ILE A 166 -25.80 11.33 -10.55
N ILE A 167 -25.71 10.64 -11.69
CA ILE A 167 -24.82 11.03 -12.79
C ILE A 167 -25.55 12.09 -13.62
N THR A 168 -25.04 13.31 -13.64
CA THR A 168 -25.55 14.38 -14.52
C THR A 168 -24.95 14.22 -15.90
N LEU A 169 -25.81 14.26 -16.90
CA LEU A 169 -25.40 14.19 -18.30
C LEU A 169 -25.42 15.60 -18.94
N ASP A 170 -24.45 15.85 -19.79
CA ASP A 170 -24.44 17.03 -20.66
C ASP A 170 -25.47 16.88 -21.80
N PRO A 171 -25.73 17.92 -22.62
CA PRO A 171 -26.64 17.83 -23.76
C PRO A 171 -26.21 16.78 -24.81
N SER A 172 -24.97 16.35 -24.82
CA SER A 172 -24.45 15.30 -25.71
C SER A 172 -24.61 13.88 -25.12
N GLY A 173 -25.17 13.76 -23.92
CA GLY A 173 -25.38 12.49 -23.22
C GLY A 173 -24.13 11.94 -22.50
N LYS A 174 -23.07 12.74 -22.37
CA LYS A 174 -21.86 12.35 -21.63
C LYS A 174 -21.99 12.78 -20.16
N ALA A 175 -21.43 11.96 -19.27
CA ALA A 175 -21.41 12.29 -17.85
C ALA A 175 -20.51 13.51 -17.59
N ILE A 176 -21.07 14.50 -16.92
CA ILE A 176 -20.32 15.66 -16.42
C ILE A 176 -19.40 15.17 -15.30
N LYS A 177 -18.14 15.60 -15.32
CA LYS A 177 -17.14 15.27 -14.32
C LYS A 177 -16.57 16.53 -13.73
N GLU A 178 -16.46 16.54 -12.43
CA GLU A 178 -15.82 17.62 -11.69
C GLU A 178 -14.55 17.11 -11.02
N ARG A 179 -13.64 18.01 -10.68
CA ARG A 179 -12.37 17.68 -10.05
C ARG A 179 -12.14 18.59 -8.85
N SER A 180 -11.71 18.00 -7.75
CA SER A 180 -11.30 18.73 -6.55
C SER A 180 -9.96 18.21 -6.05
N GLY A 181 -9.21 19.09 -5.42
CA GLY A 181 -7.96 18.73 -4.74
C GLY A 181 -8.16 18.66 -3.25
N ARG A 182 -7.49 17.71 -2.62
CA ARG A 182 -7.39 17.60 -1.16
C ARG A 182 -5.99 17.22 -0.71
N ASN A 183 -5.64 17.65 0.50
CA ASN A 183 -4.42 17.20 1.17
C ASN A 183 -4.78 16.10 2.16
N ASN A 184 -4.08 14.98 2.07
CA ASN A 184 -4.25 13.85 2.97
C ASN A 184 -3.05 13.74 3.90
N LYS A 185 -3.30 13.36 5.14
CA LYS A 185 -2.30 13.09 6.17
C LYS A 185 -2.55 11.71 6.73
N TYR A 186 -1.60 10.81 6.54
CA TYR A 186 -1.72 9.43 7.00
C TYR A 186 -0.67 9.13 8.07
N LEU A 187 -1.07 8.34 9.04
CA LEU A 187 -0.17 7.70 10.00
C LEU A 187 -0.62 6.26 10.20
N GLY A 188 0.31 5.35 10.29
CA GLY A 188 -0.04 3.96 10.52
C GLY A 188 1.15 3.05 10.72
N ILE A 189 0.85 1.77 10.69
CA ILE A 189 1.82 0.69 10.89
C ILE A 189 1.71 -0.30 9.74
N GLY A 190 2.81 -0.98 9.47
CA GLY A 190 2.86 -2.01 8.45
C GLY A 190 3.79 -3.15 8.81
N TYR A 191 3.64 -4.22 8.06
CA TYR A 191 4.43 -5.43 8.12
C TYR A 191 5.02 -5.70 6.74
N SER A 192 6.31 -6.00 6.66
CA SER A 192 7.01 -6.31 5.41
C SER A 192 7.86 -7.55 5.56
N THR A 193 7.78 -8.45 4.60
CA THR A 193 8.65 -9.62 4.49
C THR A 193 9.92 -9.34 3.67
N GLY A 194 10.09 -8.08 3.21
CA GLY A 194 11.14 -7.67 2.28
C GLY A 194 10.68 -7.67 0.81
N LEU A 195 9.73 -8.52 0.43
CA LEU A 195 9.11 -8.53 -0.90
C LEU A 195 7.65 -8.08 -0.84
N TYR A 196 6.88 -8.59 0.11
CA TYR A 196 5.48 -8.24 0.30
C TYR A 196 5.32 -7.33 1.50
N GLU A 197 4.44 -6.36 1.39
CA GLU A 197 4.06 -5.52 2.52
C GLU A 197 2.54 -5.37 2.63
N VAL A 198 2.08 -5.21 3.86
CA VAL A 198 0.72 -4.79 4.19
C VAL A 198 0.78 -3.69 5.24
N MET A 199 -0.09 -2.72 5.14
CA MET A 199 -0.15 -1.61 6.09
C MET A 199 -1.58 -1.15 6.35
N ALA A 200 -1.81 -0.67 7.56
CA ALA A 200 -3.03 0.01 7.97
C ALA A 200 -2.68 1.46 8.31
N LEU A 201 -3.35 2.39 7.66
CA LEU A 201 -3.13 3.82 7.74
C LEU A 201 -4.40 4.52 8.19
N TYR A 202 -4.28 5.47 9.10
CA TYR A 202 -5.36 6.37 9.48
C TYR A 202 -5.19 7.71 8.75
N ASN A 203 -6.24 8.15 8.05
CA ASN A 203 -6.27 9.44 7.36
C ASN A 203 -6.88 10.52 8.25
N PHE A 204 -6.06 11.43 8.74
CA PHE A 204 -6.49 12.56 9.59
C PHE A 204 -7.25 13.66 8.82
N SER A 205 -7.28 13.59 7.50
CA SER A 205 -7.96 14.58 6.67
C SER A 205 -9.42 14.22 6.37
N VAL A 206 -9.84 13.00 6.71
CA VAL A 206 -11.22 12.55 6.63
C VAL A 206 -12.00 13.14 7.82
N THR A 207 -13.04 13.87 7.55
CA THR A 207 -13.95 14.44 8.57
C THR A 207 -15.23 13.63 8.64
N ASP A 208 -15.98 13.72 9.76
CA ASP A 208 -17.26 13.02 9.99
C ASP A 208 -18.32 13.30 8.91
N LYS A 209 -18.12 14.34 8.09
CA LYS A 209 -18.98 14.69 6.96
C LYS A 209 -18.68 13.93 5.67
N THR A 210 -17.59 13.18 5.62
CA THR A 210 -17.21 12.36 4.48
C THR A 210 -17.71 10.93 4.66
N ILE A 211 -18.23 10.32 3.59
CA ILE A 211 -18.68 8.91 3.58
C ILE A 211 -17.47 7.94 3.57
N GLU A 212 -16.27 8.47 3.46
CA GLU A 212 -15.04 7.68 3.37
C GLU A 212 -14.60 7.17 4.74
N SER A 213 -14.11 5.93 4.77
CA SER A 213 -13.46 5.39 5.98
C SER A 213 -12.13 6.11 6.23
N PRO A 214 -11.86 6.57 7.46
CA PRO A 214 -10.55 7.11 7.80
C PRO A 214 -9.45 6.04 7.81
N ILE A 215 -9.81 4.75 7.88
CA ILE A 215 -8.86 3.64 7.89
C ILE A 215 -8.67 3.13 6.47
N ASN A 216 -7.40 3.13 6.03
CA ASN A 216 -6.98 2.64 4.72
C ASN A 216 -6.07 1.43 4.89
N PHE A 217 -6.42 0.32 4.25
CA PHE A 217 -5.54 -0.84 4.12
C PHE A 217 -4.86 -0.83 2.77
N ARG A 218 -3.55 -1.01 2.78
CA ARG A 218 -2.76 -1.10 1.54
C ARG A 218 -1.92 -2.38 1.56
N ALA A 219 -1.80 -3.01 0.42
CA ALA A 219 -0.90 -4.13 0.19
C ALA A 219 0.01 -3.80 -1.00
N GLY A 220 1.22 -4.30 -0.98
CA GLY A 220 2.18 -3.97 -2.03
C GLY A 220 3.38 -4.89 -2.08
N LEU A 221 4.26 -4.54 -2.98
CA LEU A 221 5.56 -5.18 -3.15
C LEU A 221 6.65 -4.15 -2.83
N THR A 222 7.72 -4.63 -2.20
CA THR A 222 8.92 -3.81 -1.93
C THR A 222 10.16 -4.56 -2.37
N TYR A 223 11.16 -3.82 -2.78
CA TYR A 223 12.47 -4.31 -3.11
C TYR A 223 13.53 -3.51 -2.37
N ASN A 224 14.45 -4.19 -1.70
CA ASN A 224 15.55 -3.61 -0.91
C ASN A 224 15.10 -2.77 0.31
N PHE A 225 13.90 -3.04 0.85
CA PHE A 225 13.38 -2.38 2.06
C PHE A 225 13.80 -3.11 3.34
#